data_d30fd6214321cffe83f50661f48c1843
#
_entry.id   d30fd6214321cffe83f50661f48c1843
#
_cell.length_a   1.000
_cell.length_b   1.000
_cell.length_c   1.000
_cell.angle_alpha   90.00
_cell.angle_beta   90.00
_cell.angle_gamma   90.00
#
_symmetry.space_group_name_H-M   'P 1'
#
loop_
_entity.id
_entity.type
_entity.pdbx_description
1 polymer ?
#
loop_
_entity_poly.entity_id
_entity_poly.type
_entity_poly.pdbx_seq_one_letter_code
_entity_poly.pdbx_strand_id
1 'polypeptide(L)'
;MDGHTDGARSALFTDFYELTMAQGYWKQGMDFPVVFDVFFRKHPFNGGFSVFAGIETCMDMLSGFTFSESDVSFLKSQGIFEDGFLEYLKDFRFTGDLYSFDEGSLIFPQEPVIRIHADLIQAQIIEGLILNQCNFQTLIATKTARVWLASGKQDILEFGLRRAQGIDGAMSATRAAFIGGACSTSNTLGAKTYGIPAAGTMAHSWVLSFPTELEAFEAYAKIYPENSIFLIDTYDTLKSGIKNAIKVGSKLYAQGHKFGVRLDSGDIAYLSQEVRKELDNAGFPDAFITVSNELTEEIISALKSCGAPVDSWGVGTNMVTGGTESSFSGVYKMCARTDPETGSMIPVMKISDNPTKATNPGIKNVYRLYDENGMAKGDIISLENEIIEKGKEYRYYHPMIDYRHFSFTAESVSPMLKKKMTGGLRIGQRIPDPEQIRISRKRMTDEMTAFDDSYKRILNPHIYKVSISEKLKDLKLSFLKNY
;
A
#
# COMPACT_ATOMS: atom_id res chain seq x y z
N MET A 1 3.88 23.20 -15.97
CA MET A 1 3.44 21.92 -15.38
C MET A 1 3.13 22.07 -13.86
N ASP A 2 2.88 23.29 -13.43
CA ASP A 2 2.79 23.59 -11.97
C ASP A 2 1.38 23.46 -11.39
N GLY A 3 0.36 23.25 -12.21
CA GLY A 3 -1.04 23.23 -11.75
C GLY A 3 -1.52 21.97 -11.03
N HIS A 4 -0.84 20.82 -11.15
CA HIS A 4 -1.22 19.59 -10.46
C HIS A 4 -0.58 19.43 -9.07
N THR A 5 0.56 20.07 -8.82
CA THR A 5 1.23 20.04 -7.53
C THR A 5 0.66 21.04 -6.53
N ASP A 6 0.09 22.14 -6.98
CA ASP A 6 -0.55 23.13 -6.11
C ASP A 6 -1.86 22.60 -5.48
N GLY A 7 -2.68 21.89 -6.22
CA GLY A 7 -3.91 21.27 -5.69
C GLY A 7 -3.66 20.22 -4.61
N ALA A 8 -2.58 19.47 -4.71
CA ALA A 8 -2.23 18.40 -3.77
C ALA A 8 -1.76 18.89 -2.39
N ARG A 9 -1.42 20.19 -2.25
CA ARG A 9 -1.04 20.82 -0.98
C ARG A 9 -2.11 21.75 -0.43
N SER A 10 -3.21 21.95 -1.15
CA SER A 10 -4.32 22.75 -0.67
C SER A 10 -5.05 22.03 0.45
N ALA A 11 -5.26 22.71 1.58
CA ALA A 11 -6.05 22.20 2.70
C ALA A 11 -7.56 22.11 2.38
N LEU A 12 -7.98 22.53 1.18
CA LEU A 12 -9.30 22.17 0.63
C LEU A 12 -9.42 20.68 0.28
N PHE A 13 -8.31 19.94 0.21
CA PHE A 13 -8.35 18.49 0.05
C PHE A 13 -8.76 17.81 1.36
N THR A 14 -9.98 18.10 1.78
CA THR A 14 -10.66 17.57 2.96
C THR A 14 -12.15 17.42 2.67
N ASP A 15 -12.87 16.63 3.45
CA ASP A 15 -14.31 16.53 3.32
C ASP A 15 -14.99 17.80 3.87
N PHE A 16 -16.07 18.23 3.23
CA PHE A 16 -16.73 19.50 3.56
C PHE A 16 -17.24 19.55 5.00
N TYR A 17 -17.65 18.41 5.57
CA TYR A 17 -18.11 18.35 6.95
C TYR A 17 -16.99 18.63 7.96
N GLU A 18 -15.73 18.35 7.59
CA GLU A 18 -14.57 18.69 8.42
C GLU A 18 -14.44 20.19 8.63
N LEU A 19 -14.66 20.97 7.56
CA LEU A 19 -14.63 22.44 7.64
C LEU A 19 -15.82 23.00 8.43
N THR A 20 -17.01 22.41 8.29
CA THR A 20 -18.17 22.83 9.09
C THR A 20 -17.98 22.52 10.57
N MET A 21 -17.40 21.37 10.91
CA MET A 21 -17.02 21.04 12.29
C MET A 21 -15.91 21.94 12.79
N ALA A 22 -14.89 22.21 12.00
CA ALA A 22 -13.78 23.10 12.33
C ALA A 22 -14.28 24.51 12.68
N GLN A 23 -15.21 25.08 11.89
CA GLN A 23 -15.87 26.34 12.25
C GLN A 23 -16.64 26.25 13.58
N GLY A 24 -17.34 25.13 13.80
CA GLY A 24 -18.04 24.87 15.06
C GLY A 24 -17.10 24.89 16.26
N TYR A 25 -15.98 24.18 16.16
CA TYR A 25 -14.95 24.16 17.20
C TYR A 25 -14.35 25.55 17.43
N TRP A 26 -13.95 26.24 16.35
CA TRP A 26 -13.44 27.61 16.42
C TRP A 26 -14.40 28.55 17.12
N LYS A 27 -15.67 28.51 16.77
CA LYS A 27 -16.71 29.38 17.36
C LYS A 27 -16.98 29.10 18.85
N GLN A 28 -16.83 27.85 19.26
CA GLN A 28 -17.00 27.43 20.67
C GLN A 28 -15.70 27.54 21.48
N GLY A 29 -14.59 27.98 20.91
CA GLY A 29 -13.29 28.00 21.58
C GLY A 29 -12.75 26.62 21.95
N MET A 30 -13.10 25.60 21.14
CA MET A 30 -12.77 24.19 21.39
C MET A 30 -11.53 23.76 20.60
N ASP A 31 -10.52 24.58 20.48
CA ASP A 31 -9.26 24.23 19.83
C ASP A 31 -8.19 23.89 20.88
N PHE A 32 -8.23 22.65 21.35
CA PHE A 32 -7.35 22.09 22.38
C PHE A 32 -6.66 20.83 21.87
N PRO A 33 -5.53 20.40 22.47
CA PRO A 33 -4.81 19.21 22.06
C PRO A 33 -5.63 17.93 22.14
N VAL A 34 -5.57 17.14 21.08
CA VAL A 34 -6.25 15.83 20.92
C VAL A 34 -5.31 14.79 20.35
N VAL A 35 -5.70 13.53 20.47
CA VAL A 35 -4.99 12.41 19.85
C VAL A 35 -5.95 11.58 19.02
N PHE A 36 -5.55 11.34 17.76
CA PHE A 36 -6.26 10.46 16.83
C PHE A 36 -5.39 9.28 16.44
N ASP A 37 -6.01 8.13 16.22
CA ASP A 37 -5.39 6.94 15.64
C ASP A 37 -5.95 6.66 14.25
N VAL A 38 -5.08 6.23 13.35
CA VAL A 38 -5.45 5.56 12.11
C VAL A 38 -5.25 4.07 12.28
N PHE A 39 -6.29 3.30 12.03
CA PHE A 39 -6.27 1.84 12.04
C PHE A 39 -7.25 1.29 11.02
N PHE A 40 -7.20 0.00 10.74
CA PHE A 40 -8.17 -0.63 9.84
C PHE A 40 -8.83 -1.84 10.51
N ARG A 41 -9.96 -2.31 9.94
CA ARG A 41 -10.82 -3.31 10.61
C ARG A 41 -10.65 -4.71 10.08
N LYS A 42 -10.34 -4.86 8.78
CA LYS A 42 -10.16 -6.16 8.12
C LYS A 42 -9.11 -6.02 7.01
N HIS A 43 -8.38 -7.08 6.77
CA HIS A 43 -7.51 -7.15 5.60
C HIS A 43 -8.33 -7.11 4.31
N PRO A 44 -7.85 -6.47 3.24
CA PRO A 44 -8.42 -6.64 1.91
C PRO A 44 -8.17 -8.05 1.38
N PHE A 45 -8.94 -8.46 0.38
CA PHE A 45 -8.76 -9.73 -0.34
C PHE A 45 -8.87 -10.98 0.55
N ASN A 46 -9.56 -10.93 1.66
CA ASN A 46 -9.58 -11.97 2.69
C ASN A 46 -8.16 -12.46 3.06
N GLY A 47 -7.18 -11.55 3.02
CA GLY A 47 -5.77 -11.82 3.26
C GLY A 47 -5.43 -11.94 4.74
N GLY A 48 -4.22 -12.43 5.04
CA GLY A 48 -3.70 -12.55 6.41
C GLY A 48 -2.74 -11.44 6.81
N PHE A 49 -2.42 -10.52 5.91
CA PHE A 49 -1.53 -9.37 6.14
C PHE A 49 -1.91 -8.19 5.22
N SER A 50 -1.42 -7.00 5.55
CA SER A 50 -1.41 -5.83 4.66
C SER A 50 -0.03 -5.18 4.67
N VAL A 51 0.38 -4.55 3.55
CA VAL A 51 1.66 -3.84 3.43
C VAL A 51 1.40 -2.35 3.54
N PHE A 52 1.94 -1.71 4.57
CA PHE A 52 1.74 -0.29 4.83
C PHE A 52 2.50 0.58 3.82
N ALA A 53 1.81 1.55 3.21
CA ALA A 53 2.39 2.51 2.29
C ALA A 53 1.61 3.84 2.28
N GLY A 54 2.24 4.92 1.79
CA GLY A 54 1.61 6.24 1.60
C GLY A 54 1.99 7.29 2.64
N ILE A 55 2.59 6.91 3.77
CA ILE A 55 2.89 7.88 4.85
C ILE A 55 3.99 8.88 4.45
N GLU A 56 4.98 8.45 3.68
CA GLU A 56 6.06 9.34 3.25
C GLU A 56 5.52 10.44 2.31
N THR A 57 4.63 10.05 1.37
CA THR A 57 3.91 11.00 0.52
C THR A 57 3.03 11.93 1.35
N CYS A 58 2.30 11.39 2.32
CA CYS A 58 1.42 12.14 3.21
C CYS A 58 2.19 13.20 4.01
N MET A 59 3.35 12.86 4.59
CA MET A 59 4.19 13.80 5.33
C MET A 59 4.73 14.94 4.45
N ASP A 60 5.08 14.64 3.19
CA ASP A 60 5.52 15.66 2.24
C ASP A 60 4.38 16.64 1.89
N MET A 61 3.16 16.13 1.80
CA MET A 61 1.97 16.98 1.57
C MET A 61 1.63 17.81 2.80
N LEU A 62 1.63 17.22 4.00
CA LEU A 62 1.35 17.90 5.27
C LEU A 62 2.29 19.08 5.52
N SER A 63 3.56 18.99 5.14
CA SER A 63 4.55 20.06 5.31
C SER A 63 4.21 21.36 4.55
N GLY A 64 3.27 21.30 3.60
CA GLY A 64 2.80 22.47 2.84
C GLY A 64 1.28 22.59 2.77
N PHE A 65 0.56 21.91 3.67
CA PHE A 65 -0.89 21.83 3.67
C PHE A 65 -1.50 23.08 4.24
N THR A 66 -2.00 23.97 3.36
CA THR A 66 -2.44 25.33 3.70
C THR A 66 -3.64 25.75 2.88
N PHE A 67 -4.36 26.78 3.30
CA PHE A 67 -5.38 27.45 2.48
C PHE A 67 -4.77 28.66 1.78
N SER A 68 -4.85 28.71 0.47
CA SER A 68 -4.50 29.91 -0.32
C SER A 68 -5.59 30.99 -0.22
N GLU A 69 -5.29 32.20 -0.66
CA GLU A 69 -6.32 33.28 -0.76
C GLU A 69 -7.49 32.86 -1.67
N SER A 70 -7.21 32.12 -2.72
CA SER A 70 -8.25 31.63 -3.62
C SER A 70 -9.13 30.55 -2.96
N ASP A 71 -8.55 29.70 -2.08
CA ASP A 71 -9.27 28.69 -1.31
C ASP A 71 -10.22 29.36 -0.30
N VAL A 72 -9.72 30.37 0.42
CA VAL A 72 -10.52 31.14 1.37
C VAL A 72 -11.64 31.90 0.65
N SER A 73 -11.37 32.48 -0.53
CA SER A 73 -12.38 33.15 -1.35
C SER A 73 -13.46 32.16 -1.83
N PHE A 74 -13.07 30.96 -2.22
CA PHE A 74 -14.01 29.89 -2.56
C PHE A 74 -14.89 29.52 -1.36
N LEU A 75 -14.31 29.31 -0.18
CA LEU A 75 -15.08 29.00 1.04
C LEU A 75 -16.04 30.14 1.39
N LYS A 76 -15.63 31.41 1.27
CA LYS A 76 -16.48 32.56 1.46
C LYS A 76 -17.70 32.55 0.51
N SER A 77 -17.50 32.15 -0.73
CA SER A 77 -18.58 32.04 -1.73
C SER A 77 -19.65 30.99 -1.39
N GLN A 78 -19.34 30.05 -0.50
CA GLN A 78 -20.31 29.04 -0.04
C GLN A 78 -21.37 29.62 0.91
N GLY A 79 -21.13 30.81 1.47
CA GLY A 79 -22.12 31.57 2.24
C GLY A 79 -22.45 31.02 3.63
N ILE A 80 -21.70 30.01 4.12
CA ILE A 80 -21.93 29.37 5.45
C ILE A 80 -20.79 29.58 6.42
N PHE A 81 -19.65 30.07 5.96
CA PHE A 81 -18.48 30.32 6.80
C PHE A 81 -18.40 31.78 7.24
N GLU A 82 -18.15 31.99 8.53
CA GLU A 82 -18.01 33.34 9.11
C GLU A 82 -16.67 33.95 8.72
N ASP A 83 -16.63 35.28 8.53
CA ASP A 83 -15.41 36.00 8.12
C ASP A 83 -14.25 35.80 9.11
N GLY A 84 -14.53 35.72 10.43
CA GLY A 84 -13.51 35.45 11.43
C GLY A 84 -12.88 34.03 11.32
N PHE A 85 -13.68 33.04 10.97
CA PHE A 85 -13.15 31.70 10.72
C PHE A 85 -12.35 31.63 9.41
N LEU A 86 -12.82 32.33 8.37
CA LEU A 86 -12.08 32.43 7.11
C LEU A 86 -10.71 33.13 7.29
N GLU A 87 -10.64 34.12 8.18
CA GLU A 87 -9.37 34.74 8.53
C GLU A 87 -8.45 33.80 9.30
N TYR A 88 -8.99 33.01 10.24
CA TYR A 88 -8.25 31.96 10.94
C TYR A 88 -7.64 30.93 9.96
N LEU A 89 -8.36 30.51 8.90
CA LEU A 89 -7.89 29.55 7.92
C LEU A 89 -6.69 30.04 7.09
N LYS A 90 -6.48 31.37 6.92
CA LYS A 90 -5.30 31.89 6.20
C LYS A 90 -3.98 31.52 6.89
N ASP A 91 -3.99 31.44 8.21
CA ASP A 91 -2.82 31.08 9.01
C ASP A 91 -2.74 29.58 9.30
N PHE A 92 -3.70 28.80 8.78
CA PHE A 92 -3.74 27.35 9.01
C PHE A 92 -2.44 26.68 8.55
N ARG A 93 -1.85 25.91 9.46
CA ARG A 93 -0.70 25.04 9.25
C ARG A 93 -0.86 23.81 10.13
N PHE A 94 -0.39 22.66 9.66
CA PHE A 94 -0.25 21.51 10.54
C PHE A 94 1.00 21.72 11.41
N THR A 95 0.82 21.81 12.71
CA THR A 95 1.89 21.98 13.70
C THR A 95 1.93 20.83 14.72
N GLY A 96 1.20 19.75 14.44
CA GLY A 96 1.13 18.60 15.31
C GLY A 96 2.35 17.67 15.20
N ASP A 97 2.31 16.62 16.04
CA ASP A 97 3.23 15.49 15.99
C ASP A 97 2.57 14.31 15.28
N LEU A 98 3.34 13.60 14.46
CA LEU A 98 2.91 12.41 13.76
C LEU A 98 3.81 11.23 14.14
N TYR A 99 3.19 10.13 14.55
CA TYR A 99 3.82 8.84 14.77
C TYR A 99 3.27 7.83 13.78
N SER A 100 4.12 6.99 13.20
CA SER A 100 3.64 5.93 12.31
C SER A 100 4.56 4.72 12.31
N PHE A 101 4.04 3.61 11.78
CA PHE A 101 4.85 2.52 11.28
C PHE A 101 5.70 3.02 10.10
N ASP A 102 6.79 2.32 9.84
CA ASP A 102 7.59 2.57 8.64
C ASP A 102 6.89 1.98 7.41
N GLU A 103 6.98 2.64 6.24
CA GLU A 103 6.49 2.06 5.00
C GLU A 103 7.17 0.73 4.67
N GLY A 104 6.40 -0.19 4.11
CA GLY A 104 6.82 -1.56 3.83
C GLY A 104 6.60 -2.52 5.00
N SER A 105 6.26 -2.02 6.20
CA SER A 105 5.91 -2.89 7.34
C SER A 105 4.63 -3.66 7.08
N LEU A 106 4.57 -4.91 7.54
CA LEU A 106 3.31 -5.65 7.61
C LEU A 106 2.48 -5.12 8.76
N ILE A 107 1.20 -4.86 8.48
CA ILE A 107 0.24 -4.31 9.43
C ILE A 107 -0.99 -5.19 9.54
N PHE A 108 -1.66 -5.13 10.70
CA PHE A 108 -2.79 -6.01 11.02
C PHE A 108 -4.00 -5.20 11.54
N PRO A 109 -5.23 -5.77 11.47
CA PRO A 109 -6.43 -5.09 11.93
C PRO A 109 -6.35 -4.66 13.39
N GLN A 110 -6.96 -3.50 13.71
CA GLN A 110 -7.05 -2.87 15.03
C GLN A 110 -5.78 -2.20 15.55
N GLU A 111 -4.66 -2.34 14.89
CA GLU A 111 -3.42 -1.63 15.25
C GLU A 111 -3.51 -0.16 14.90
N PRO A 112 -3.21 0.77 15.80
CA PRO A 112 -2.96 2.16 15.41
C PRO A 112 -1.66 2.23 14.61
N VAL A 113 -1.78 2.29 13.26
CA VAL A 113 -0.63 2.37 12.34
C VAL A 113 -0.09 3.80 12.19
N ILE A 114 -0.95 4.79 12.45
CA ILE A 114 -0.58 6.21 12.54
C ILE A 114 -1.26 6.77 13.80
N ARG A 115 -0.56 7.66 14.51
CA ARG A 115 -1.08 8.41 15.65
C ARG A 115 -0.73 9.88 15.45
N ILE A 116 -1.74 10.74 15.57
CA ILE A 116 -1.62 12.19 15.42
C ILE A 116 -1.87 12.85 16.78
N HIS A 117 -0.98 13.74 17.18
CA HIS A 117 -1.16 14.66 18.30
C HIS A 117 -1.19 16.07 17.73
N ALA A 118 -2.31 16.75 17.81
CA ALA A 118 -2.46 18.12 17.30
C ALA A 118 -3.63 18.82 18.00
N ASP A 119 -3.79 20.11 17.76
CA ASP A 119 -4.99 20.81 18.15
C ASP A 119 -6.18 20.33 17.33
N LEU A 120 -7.37 20.37 17.91
CA LEU A 120 -8.56 19.68 17.41
C LEU A 120 -8.90 20.06 15.97
N ILE A 121 -8.84 21.33 15.62
CA ILE A 121 -9.15 21.82 14.28
C ILE A 121 -8.13 21.27 13.27
N GLN A 122 -6.86 21.31 13.59
CA GLN A 122 -5.81 20.76 12.72
C GLN A 122 -5.95 19.25 12.54
N ALA A 123 -6.15 18.53 13.65
CA ALA A 123 -6.33 17.08 13.62
C ALA A 123 -7.54 16.67 12.76
N GLN A 124 -8.61 17.48 12.75
CA GLN A 124 -9.82 17.19 11.97
C GLN A 124 -9.60 17.43 10.47
N ILE A 125 -9.04 18.56 10.08
CA ILE A 125 -8.87 18.94 8.66
C ILE A 125 -7.95 17.97 7.90
N ILE A 126 -6.97 17.33 8.55
CA ILE A 126 -6.02 16.44 7.89
C ILE A 126 -6.53 14.99 7.71
N GLU A 127 -7.71 14.63 8.24
CA GLU A 127 -8.26 13.26 8.15
C GLU A 127 -8.32 12.77 6.71
N GLY A 128 -8.93 13.58 5.84
CA GLY A 128 -9.13 13.23 4.42
C GLY A 128 -7.83 12.94 3.69
N LEU A 129 -6.81 13.79 3.88
CA LEU A 129 -5.49 13.62 3.27
C LEU A 129 -4.81 12.32 3.72
N ILE A 130 -4.75 12.09 5.04
CA ILE A 130 -4.09 10.90 5.61
C ILE A 130 -4.76 9.61 5.11
N LEU A 131 -6.08 9.54 5.19
CA LEU A 131 -6.81 8.35 4.79
C LEU A 131 -6.73 8.11 3.28
N ASN A 132 -6.85 9.15 2.45
CA ASN A 132 -6.75 9.02 1.01
C ASN A 132 -5.40 8.43 0.58
N GLN A 133 -4.30 9.02 1.05
CA GLN A 133 -2.95 8.62 0.65
C GLN A 133 -2.58 7.23 1.20
N CYS A 134 -2.83 6.98 2.48
CA CYS A 134 -2.41 5.74 3.11
C CYS A 134 -3.32 4.56 2.74
N ASN A 135 -4.64 4.76 2.62
CA ASN A 135 -5.55 3.68 2.26
C ASN A 135 -5.29 3.15 0.85
N PHE A 136 -5.18 4.06 -0.14
CA PHE A 136 -4.99 3.63 -1.52
C PHE A 136 -3.63 2.95 -1.72
N GLN A 137 -2.55 3.58 -1.27
CA GLN A 137 -1.22 2.99 -1.44
C GLN A 137 -1.04 1.68 -0.67
N THR A 138 -1.62 1.56 0.53
CA THR A 138 -1.63 0.30 1.29
C THR A 138 -2.40 -0.80 0.58
N LEU A 139 -3.55 -0.47 -0.04
CA LEU A 139 -4.32 -1.42 -0.84
C LEU A 139 -3.50 -1.99 -2.00
N ILE A 140 -2.88 -1.11 -2.78
CA ILE A 140 -2.11 -1.49 -3.97
C ILE A 140 -0.83 -2.23 -3.59
N ALA A 141 -0.09 -1.79 -2.57
CA ALA A 141 1.10 -2.48 -2.08
C ALA A 141 0.74 -3.89 -1.58
N THR A 142 -0.36 -4.03 -0.86
CA THR A 142 -0.87 -5.32 -0.40
C THR A 142 -1.25 -6.23 -1.56
N LYS A 143 -2.00 -5.71 -2.55
CA LYS A 143 -2.37 -6.49 -3.76
C LYS A 143 -1.13 -6.98 -4.49
N THR A 144 -0.17 -6.10 -4.70
CA THR A 144 1.08 -6.45 -5.39
C THR A 144 1.89 -7.49 -4.61
N ALA A 145 1.98 -7.39 -3.29
CA ALA A 145 2.69 -8.37 -2.46
C ALA A 145 2.04 -9.77 -2.54
N ARG A 146 0.70 -9.84 -2.61
CA ARG A 146 -0.03 -11.09 -2.82
C ARG A 146 0.25 -11.69 -4.19
N VAL A 147 0.24 -10.88 -5.25
CA VAL A 147 0.62 -11.29 -6.62
C VAL A 147 2.06 -11.83 -6.65
N TRP A 148 2.99 -11.11 -6.01
CA TRP A 148 4.40 -11.50 -5.93
C TRP A 148 4.59 -12.83 -5.17
N LEU A 149 3.87 -13.05 -4.07
CA LEU A 149 3.89 -14.33 -3.35
C LEU A 149 3.29 -15.47 -4.21
N ALA A 150 2.17 -15.22 -4.88
CA ALA A 150 1.51 -16.18 -5.75
C ALA A 150 2.39 -16.64 -6.92
N SER A 151 3.19 -15.73 -7.47
CA SER A 151 4.17 -16.04 -8.52
C SER A 151 5.37 -16.88 -8.05
N GLY A 152 5.50 -17.11 -6.74
CA GLY A 152 6.70 -17.70 -6.15
C GLY A 152 7.87 -16.73 -6.12
N LYS A 153 7.58 -15.44 -5.97
CA LYS A 153 8.55 -14.31 -5.91
C LYS A 153 9.27 -14.05 -7.24
N GLN A 154 8.64 -14.46 -8.36
CA GLN A 154 9.13 -14.13 -9.72
C GLN A 154 8.92 -12.64 -10.05
N ASP A 155 9.45 -12.22 -11.19
CA ASP A 155 9.35 -10.85 -11.66
C ASP A 155 7.90 -10.44 -12.00
N ILE A 156 7.44 -9.40 -11.32
CA ILE A 156 6.14 -8.76 -11.56
C ILE A 156 6.37 -7.42 -12.25
N LEU A 157 5.77 -7.27 -13.42
CA LEU A 157 5.80 -6.07 -14.25
C LEU A 157 4.48 -5.32 -14.05
N GLU A 158 4.52 -4.07 -13.58
CA GLU A 158 3.32 -3.25 -13.41
C GLU A 158 2.87 -2.68 -14.77
N PHE A 159 1.76 -3.17 -15.30
CA PHE A 159 1.20 -2.80 -16.61
C PHE A 159 -0.16 -2.08 -16.51
N GLY A 160 -0.40 -1.39 -15.39
CA GLY A 160 -1.72 -0.86 -15.05
C GLY A 160 -1.98 0.60 -15.44
N LEU A 161 -1.00 1.37 -15.93
CA LEU A 161 -1.12 2.81 -16.20
C LEU A 161 -2.47 3.22 -16.81
N ARG A 162 -2.88 2.56 -17.91
CA ARG A 162 -4.11 2.89 -18.66
C ARG A 162 -5.41 2.45 -17.97
N ARG A 163 -5.33 1.77 -16.84
CA ARG A 163 -6.46 1.25 -16.06
C ARG A 163 -6.61 1.92 -14.70
N ALA A 164 -5.63 2.71 -14.28
CA ALA A 164 -5.67 3.45 -13.03
C ALA A 164 -6.66 4.63 -13.08
N GLN A 165 -7.14 5.06 -11.92
CA GLN A 165 -8.07 6.17 -11.77
C GLN A 165 -7.33 7.50 -11.78
N GLY A 166 -7.19 8.09 -12.96
CA GLY A 166 -6.52 9.36 -13.17
C GLY A 166 -4.98 9.29 -13.06
N ILE A 167 -4.33 10.43 -13.31
CA ILE A 167 -2.87 10.54 -13.32
C ILE A 167 -2.31 10.28 -11.92
N ASP A 168 -2.90 10.89 -10.89
CA ASP A 168 -2.45 10.76 -9.50
C ASP A 168 -2.62 9.33 -8.99
N GLY A 169 -3.75 8.68 -9.34
CA GLY A 169 -3.95 7.26 -9.05
C GLY A 169 -2.91 6.38 -9.74
N ALA A 170 -2.56 6.65 -11.00
CA ALA A 170 -1.53 5.91 -11.71
C ALA A 170 -0.15 6.07 -11.07
N MET A 171 0.22 7.29 -10.66
CA MET A 171 1.50 7.56 -10.01
C MET A 171 1.59 6.89 -8.63
N SER A 172 0.56 7.06 -7.80
CA SER A 172 0.48 6.43 -6.48
C SER A 172 0.46 4.90 -6.56
N ALA A 173 -0.25 4.32 -7.55
CA ALA A 173 -0.28 2.89 -7.78
C ALA A 173 1.09 2.35 -8.21
N THR A 174 1.79 3.02 -9.13
CA THR A 174 3.15 2.63 -9.55
C THR A 174 4.11 2.62 -8.35
N ARG A 175 4.09 3.67 -7.51
CA ARG A 175 4.89 3.75 -6.29
C ARG A 175 4.60 2.58 -5.33
N ALA A 176 3.33 2.38 -5.02
CA ALA A 176 2.86 1.36 -4.09
C ALA A 176 3.13 -0.07 -4.62
N ALA A 177 2.95 -0.32 -5.92
CA ALA A 177 3.25 -1.59 -6.55
C ALA A 177 4.74 -1.95 -6.41
N PHE A 178 5.64 -0.98 -6.58
CA PHE A 178 7.07 -1.23 -6.39
C PHE A 178 7.39 -1.60 -4.92
N ILE A 179 6.80 -0.91 -3.94
CA ILE A 179 6.92 -1.27 -2.52
C ILE A 179 6.41 -2.69 -2.28
N GLY A 180 5.29 -3.06 -2.90
CA GLY A 180 4.66 -4.38 -2.79
C GLY A 180 5.38 -5.52 -3.52
N GLY A 181 6.46 -5.23 -4.28
CA GLY A 181 7.29 -6.27 -4.90
C GLY A 181 7.37 -6.26 -6.42
N ALA A 182 6.65 -5.38 -7.14
CA ALA A 182 6.84 -5.21 -8.58
C ALA A 182 8.29 -4.80 -8.88
N CYS A 183 8.92 -5.39 -9.90
CA CYS A 183 10.32 -5.11 -10.25
C CYS A 183 10.46 -3.96 -11.25
N SER A 184 9.41 -3.67 -12.02
CA SER A 184 9.41 -2.65 -13.08
C SER A 184 7.99 -2.13 -13.34
N THR A 185 7.89 -1.06 -14.13
CA THR A 185 6.61 -0.44 -14.50
C THR A 185 6.59 -0.03 -15.97
N SER A 186 5.41 -0.09 -16.58
CA SER A 186 5.14 0.51 -17.90
C SER A 186 4.85 2.02 -17.83
N ASN A 187 4.65 2.57 -16.64
CA ASN A 187 4.42 3.99 -16.41
C ASN A 187 5.73 4.76 -16.52
N THR A 188 6.02 5.31 -17.70
CA THR A 188 7.27 6.01 -17.98
C THR A 188 7.49 7.22 -17.06
N LEU A 189 6.43 7.96 -16.73
CA LEU A 189 6.54 9.07 -15.78
C LEU A 189 6.84 8.57 -14.37
N GLY A 190 6.17 7.50 -13.92
CA GLY A 190 6.42 6.84 -12.63
C GLY A 190 7.84 6.28 -12.55
N ALA A 191 8.30 5.63 -13.62
CA ALA A 191 9.67 5.13 -13.71
C ALA A 191 10.70 6.26 -13.50
N LYS A 192 10.53 7.39 -14.19
CA LYS A 192 11.39 8.57 -14.05
C LYS A 192 11.33 9.16 -12.63
N THR A 193 10.11 9.35 -12.10
CA THR A 193 9.90 10.02 -10.80
C THR A 193 10.46 9.21 -9.64
N TYR A 194 10.20 7.91 -9.65
CA TYR A 194 10.55 7.02 -8.54
C TYR A 194 11.83 6.20 -8.78
N GLY A 195 12.49 6.36 -9.93
CA GLY A 195 13.69 5.59 -10.25
C GLY A 195 13.44 4.08 -10.34
N ILE A 196 12.25 3.68 -10.76
CA ILE A 196 11.85 2.29 -11.01
C ILE A 196 12.27 1.93 -12.43
N PRO A 197 12.78 0.71 -12.69
CA PRO A 197 13.04 0.25 -14.04
C PRO A 197 11.81 0.35 -14.92
N ALA A 198 11.92 1.00 -16.08
CA ALA A 198 10.87 1.00 -17.08
C ALA A 198 10.88 -0.31 -17.85
N ALA A 199 9.71 -0.94 -18.03
CA ALA A 199 9.57 -2.15 -18.82
C ALA A 199 8.36 -2.08 -19.74
N GLY A 200 8.50 -2.71 -20.89
CA GLY A 200 7.46 -2.82 -21.88
C GLY A 200 7.98 -3.62 -23.06
N THR A 201 7.06 -4.15 -23.84
CA THR A 201 7.35 -4.88 -25.06
C THR A 201 6.60 -4.19 -26.21
N MET A 202 6.20 -4.92 -27.23
CA MET A 202 5.31 -4.44 -28.29
C MET A 202 3.83 -4.67 -27.93
N ALA A 203 2.93 -3.97 -28.60
CA ALA A 203 1.49 -4.25 -28.61
C ALA A 203 1.10 -4.94 -29.91
N HIS A 204 -0.13 -5.50 -29.96
CA HIS A 204 -0.67 -6.10 -31.21
C HIS A 204 -0.66 -5.11 -32.38
N SER A 205 -0.86 -3.81 -32.11
CA SER A 205 -0.80 -2.76 -33.14
C SER A 205 0.57 -2.68 -33.85
N TRP A 206 1.67 -3.00 -33.17
CA TRP A 206 2.98 -3.12 -33.81
C TRP A 206 2.95 -4.23 -34.86
N VAL A 207 2.50 -5.42 -34.50
CA VAL A 207 2.42 -6.58 -35.41
C VAL A 207 1.50 -6.28 -36.59
N LEU A 208 0.33 -5.69 -36.31
CA LEU A 208 -0.65 -5.30 -37.33
C LEU A 208 -0.19 -4.18 -38.28
N SER A 209 0.86 -3.44 -37.93
CA SER A 209 1.42 -2.35 -38.79
C SER A 209 2.34 -2.86 -39.86
N PHE A 210 2.67 -4.16 -39.86
CA PHE A 210 3.56 -4.77 -40.87
C PHE A 210 2.77 -5.71 -41.81
N PRO A 211 3.24 -5.93 -43.03
CA PRO A 211 2.60 -6.87 -43.95
C PRO A 211 2.49 -8.30 -43.40
N THR A 212 3.50 -8.72 -42.60
CA THR A 212 3.54 -10.04 -41.97
C THR A 212 4.02 -9.95 -40.51
N GLU A 213 3.60 -10.87 -39.68
CA GLU A 213 4.08 -11.03 -38.29
C GLU A 213 5.60 -11.25 -38.25
N LEU A 214 6.13 -12.01 -39.21
CA LEU A 214 7.58 -12.24 -39.30
C LEU A 214 8.35 -10.93 -39.49
N GLU A 215 7.92 -10.09 -40.43
CA GLU A 215 8.55 -8.78 -40.68
C GLU A 215 8.46 -7.87 -39.44
N ALA A 216 7.36 -7.89 -38.72
CA ALA A 216 7.21 -7.15 -37.48
C ALA A 216 8.24 -7.60 -36.41
N PHE A 217 8.44 -8.89 -36.24
CA PHE A 217 9.42 -9.44 -35.29
C PHE A 217 10.86 -9.17 -35.75
N GLU A 218 11.18 -9.31 -37.05
CA GLU A 218 12.49 -8.97 -37.62
C GLU A 218 12.83 -7.49 -37.41
N ALA A 219 11.85 -6.61 -37.66
CA ALA A 219 12.04 -5.17 -37.45
C ALA A 219 12.30 -4.85 -35.97
N TYR A 220 11.55 -5.45 -35.04
CA TYR A 220 11.74 -5.24 -33.61
C TYR A 220 13.09 -5.75 -33.12
N ALA A 221 13.47 -6.95 -33.51
CA ALA A 221 14.75 -7.56 -33.18
C ALA A 221 15.96 -6.76 -33.67
N LYS A 222 15.84 -6.15 -34.85
CA LYS A 222 16.89 -5.28 -35.41
C LYS A 222 17.09 -4.01 -34.58
N ILE A 223 16.01 -3.44 -34.01
CA ILE A 223 16.04 -2.20 -33.23
C ILE A 223 16.44 -2.46 -31.80
N TYR A 224 15.93 -3.56 -31.20
CA TYR A 224 16.09 -3.89 -29.78
C TYR A 224 16.66 -5.31 -29.59
N PRO A 225 17.87 -5.61 -30.06
CA PRO A 225 18.43 -6.96 -30.02
C PRO A 225 18.58 -7.49 -28.58
N GLU A 226 18.92 -6.62 -27.62
CA GLU A 226 19.10 -6.98 -26.21
C GLU A 226 17.79 -7.15 -25.43
N ASN A 227 16.66 -6.69 -26.00
CA ASN A 227 15.37 -6.65 -25.29
C ASN A 227 14.22 -7.09 -26.20
N SER A 228 14.40 -8.20 -26.91
CA SER A 228 13.42 -8.73 -27.84
C SER A 228 12.47 -9.72 -27.13
N ILE A 229 11.24 -9.25 -26.85
CA ILE A 229 10.13 -10.07 -26.37
C ILE A 229 9.00 -9.99 -27.38
N PHE A 230 8.75 -11.10 -28.07
CA PHE A 230 7.78 -11.15 -29.18
C PHE A 230 6.38 -11.49 -28.67
N LEU A 231 5.40 -10.67 -29.03
CA LEU A 231 3.98 -10.90 -28.72
C LEU A 231 3.40 -11.88 -29.75
N ILE A 232 3.23 -13.15 -29.36
CA ILE A 232 3.03 -14.26 -30.29
C ILE A 232 1.56 -14.66 -30.51
N ASP A 233 0.63 -13.95 -29.90
CA ASP A 233 -0.80 -14.26 -29.92
C ASP A 233 -1.64 -13.26 -30.73
N THR A 234 -1.00 -12.51 -31.66
CA THR A 234 -1.72 -11.56 -32.52
C THR A 234 -2.66 -12.26 -33.51
N TYR A 235 -2.25 -13.42 -34.05
CA TYR A 235 -3.04 -14.23 -34.99
C TYR A 235 -3.27 -15.65 -34.45
N ASP A 236 -2.27 -16.53 -34.51
CA ASP A 236 -2.33 -17.88 -34.00
C ASP A 236 -1.02 -18.22 -33.30
N THR A 237 -1.09 -18.39 -32.00
CA THR A 237 0.08 -18.59 -31.14
C THR A 237 0.96 -19.77 -31.60
N LEU A 238 0.34 -20.93 -31.93
CA LEU A 238 1.10 -22.16 -32.22
C LEU A 238 1.38 -22.35 -33.72
N LYS A 239 0.52 -21.84 -34.62
CA LYS A 239 0.72 -22.04 -36.08
C LYS A 239 1.65 -20.99 -36.66
N SER A 240 1.62 -19.74 -36.18
CA SER A 240 2.45 -18.63 -36.70
C SER A 240 3.36 -18.01 -35.65
N GLY A 241 2.80 -17.52 -34.55
CA GLY A 241 3.49 -16.69 -33.56
C GLY A 241 4.79 -17.29 -33.05
N ILE A 242 4.73 -18.49 -32.45
CA ILE A 242 5.93 -19.14 -31.89
C ILE A 242 6.94 -19.51 -33.00
N LYS A 243 6.48 -19.92 -34.17
CA LYS A 243 7.37 -20.30 -35.28
C LYS A 243 8.14 -19.09 -35.82
N ASN A 244 7.46 -17.95 -35.96
CA ASN A 244 8.09 -16.70 -36.38
C ASN A 244 9.05 -16.19 -35.30
N ALA A 245 8.66 -16.26 -33.99
CA ALA A 245 9.54 -15.91 -32.89
C ALA A 245 10.81 -16.76 -32.83
N ILE A 246 10.71 -18.08 -33.03
CA ILE A 246 11.85 -19.00 -33.12
C ILE A 246 12.77 -18.64 -34.29
N LYS A 247 12.19 -18.34 -35.45
CA LYS A 247 12.97 -18.00 -36.65
C LYS A 247 13.79 -16.71 -36.45
N VAL A 248 13.21 -15.69 -35.82
CA VAL A 248 13.91 -14.44 -35.52
C VAL A 248 14.85 -14.60 -34.33
N GLY A 249 14.39 -15.31 -33.27
CA GLY A 249 15.19 -15.61 -32.09
C GLY A 249 16.47 -16.39 -32.40
N SER A 250 16.44 -17.30 -33.42
CA SER A 250 17.62 -18.01 -33.88
C SER A 250 18.69 -17.06 -34.43
N LYS A 251 18.29 -15.97 -35.10
CA LYS A 251 19.23 -14.95 -35.61
C LYS A 251 19.82 -14.14 -34.45
N LEU A 252 19.01 -13.77 -33.45
CA LEU A 252 19.45 -13.10 -32.23
C LEU A 252 20.44 -13.95 -31.43
N TYR A 253 20.12 -15.23 -31.24
CA TYR A 253 20.93 -16.17 -30.49
C TYR A 253 22.30 -16.40 -31.15
N ALA A 254 22.34 -16.47 -32.50
CA ALA A 254 23.60 -16.52 -33.26
C ALA A 254 24.48 -15.28 -33.10
N GLN A 255 23.91 -14.15 -32.67
CA GLN A 255 24.58 -12.91 -32.34
C GLN A 255 24.92 -12.75 -30.86
N GLY A 256 24.58 -13.74 -30.02
CA GLY A 256 24.83 -13.73 -28.59
C GLY A 256 23.73 -13.08 -27.74
N HIS A 257 22.58 -12.74 -28.35
CA HIS A 257 21.45 -12.13 -27.64
C HIS A 257 20.41 -13.18 -27.21
N LYS A 258 19.78 -12.97 -26.06
CA LYS A 258 18.62 -13.74 -25.61
C LYS A 258 17.33 -13.13 -26.15
N PHE A 259 16.27 -13.92 -26.24
CA PHE A 259 14.95 -13.46 -26.59
C PHE A 259 13.89 -14.10 -25.69
N GLY A 260 12.70 -13.54 -25.70
CA GLY A 260 11.53 -14.09 -25.02
C GLY A 260 10.29 -13.96 -25.87
N VAL A 261 9.22 -14.54 -25.37
CA VAL A 261 7.89 -14.45 -25.96
C VAL A 261 6.87 -13.99 -24.92
N ARG A 262 5.79 -13.34 -25.38
CA ARG A 262 4.69 -12.92 -24.51
C ARG A 262 3.38 -13.51 -24.99
N LEU A 263 2.62 -14.03 -24.03
CA LEU A 263 1.25 -14.51 -24.17
C LEU A 263 0.32 -13.52 -23.44
N ASP A 264 -0.68 -12.99 -24.13
CA ASP A 264 -1.65 -12.01 -23.60
C ASP A 264 -3.09 -12.53 -23.66
N SER A 265 -3.33 -13.69 -24.28
CA SER A 265 -4.67 -14.25 -24.50
C SER A 265 -4.69 -15.78 -24.61
N GLY A 266 -5.90 -16.35 -24.58
CA GLY A 266 -6.13 -17.79 -24.72
C GLY A 266 -5.96 -18.58 -23.43
N ASP A 267 -5.88 -19.89 -23.53
CA ASP A 267 -5.60 -20.79 -22.40
C ASP A 267 -4.11 -20.73 -22.07
N ILE A 268 -3.76 -19.89 -21.12
CA ILE A 268 -2.37 -19.62 -20.74
C ILE A 268 -1.66 -20.87 -20.23
N ALA A 269 -2.35 -21.76 -19.48
CA ALA A 269 -1.75 -22.99 -18.97
C ALA A 269 -1.31 -23.91 -20.13
N TYR A 270 -2.23 -24.16 -21.05
CA TYR A 270 -1.95 -24.98 -22.23
C TYR A 270 -0.93 -24.31 -23.17
N LEU A 271 -1.16 -23.04 -23.53
CA LEU A 271 -0.31 -22.34 -24.49
C LEU A 271 1.13 -22.17 -23.99
N SER A 272 1.34 -21.86 -22.72
CA SER A 272 2.69 -21.72 -22.17
C SER A 272 3.48 -23.05 -22.21
N GLN A 273 2.80 -24.15 -21.93
CA GLN A 273 3.42 -25.49 -22.00
C GLN A 273 3.78 -25.90 -23.44
N GLU A 274 2.89 -25.66 -24.41
CA GLU A 274 3.18 -25.94 -25.82
C GLU A 274 4.28 -25.00 -26.36
N VAL A 275 4.24 -23.71 -26.02
CA VAL A 275 5.28 -22.73 -26.39
C VAL A 275 6.64 -23.15 -25.83
N ARG A 276 6.71 -23.62 -24.59
CA ARG A 276 7.96 -24.12 -23.98
C ARG A 276 8.51 -25.32 -24.72
N LYS A 277 7.65 -26.29 -25.08
CA LYS A 277 8.08 -27.43 -25.89
C LYS A 277 8.64 -27.03 -27.25
N GLU A 278 7.99 -26.11 -27.95
CA GLU A 278 8.46 -25.59 -29.25
C GLU A 278 9.83 -24.90 -29.11
N LEU A 279 10.01 -24.08 -28.06
CA LEU A 279 11.29 -23.39 -27.81
C LEU A 279 12.40 -24.40 -27.45
N ASP A 280 12.13 -25.38 -26.63
CA ASP A 280 13.08 -26.45 -26.24
C ASP A 280 13.47 -27.32 -27.43
N ASN A 281 12.50 -27.73 -28.25
CA ASN A 281 12.73 -28.49 -29.47
C ASN A 281 13.58 -27.72 -30.49
N ALA A 282 13.46 -26.38 -30.50
CA ALA A 282 14.27 -25.52 -31.36
C ALA A 282 15.67 -25.18 -30.75
N GLY A 283 15.99 -25.67 -29.55
CA GLY A 283 17.29 -25.48 -28.89
C GLY A 283 17.40 -24.18 -28.07
N PHE A 284 16.28 -23.60 -27.61
CA PHE A 284 16.21 -22.37 -26.83
C PHE A 284 15.65 -22.58 -25.42
N PRO A 285 16.27 -23.42 -24.57
CA PRO A 285 15.79 -23.64 -23.20
C PRO A 285 15.83 -22.37 -22.34
N ASP A 286 16.71 -21.42 -22.69
CA ASP A 286 16.87 -20.14 -21.97
C ASP A 286 15.95 -19.01 -22.49
N ALA A 287 15.15 -19.24 -23.52
CA ALA A 287 14.16 -18.28 -23.99
C ALA A 287 13.05 -18.17 -22.95
N PHE A 288 12.74 -16.95 -22.51
CA PHE A 288 11.80 -16.74 -21.42
C PHE A 288 10.36 -16.51 -21.93
N ILE A 289 9.39 -16.86 -21.08
CA ILE A 289 7.97 -16.71 -21.34
C ILE A 289 7.40 -15.69 -20.33
N THR A 290 6.91 -14.58 -20.86
CA THR A 290 6.16 -13.56 -20.13
C THR A 290 4.67 -13.77 -20.38
N VAL A 291 3.88 -13.66 -19.32
CA VAL A 291 2.41 -13.74 -19.42
C VAL A 291 1.80 -12.43 -18.95
N SER A 292 0.81 -11.96 -19.67
CA SER A 292 -0.01 -10.81 -19.31
C SER A 292 -1.48 -11.11 -19.52
N ASN A 293 -2.37 -10.16 -19.31
CA ASN A 293 -3.83 -10.25 -19.35
C ASN A 293 -4.45 -9.98 -17.95
N GLU A 294 -5.69 -10.36 -17.73
CA GLU A 294 -6.45 -10.16 -16.48
C GLU A 294 -5.96 -11.08 -15.33
N LEU A 295 -4.66 -10.96 -15.01
CA LEU A 295 -4.03 -11.76 -13.96
C LEU A 295 -4.43 -11.29 -12.55
N THR A 296 -4.69 -12.28 -11.69
CA THR A 296 -4.85 -12.10 -10.24
C THR A 296 -3.93 -13.06 -9.50
N GLU A 297 -3.75 -12.88 -8.20
CA GLU A 297 -2.98 -13.83 -7.37
C GLU A 297 -3.55 -15.24 -7.43
N GLU A 298 -4.87 -15.40 -7.52
CA GLU A 298 -5.53 -16.72 -7.63
C GLU A 298 -5.23 -17.36 -8.98
N ILE A 299 -5.33 -16.61 -10.08
CA ILE A 299 -5.03 -17.10 -11.43
C ILE A 299 -3.55 -17.49 -11.53
N ILE A 300 -2.64 -16.66 -11.05
CA ILE A 300 -1.21 -16.95 -11.05
C ILE A 300 -0.92 -18.21 -10.23
N SER A 301 -1.50 -18.33 -9.04
CA SER A 301 -1.36 -19.52 -8.20
C SER A 301 -1.88 -20.79 -8.89
N ALA A 302 -3.01 -20.71 -9.59
CA ALA A 302 -3.57 -21.81 -10.35
C ALA A 302 -2.67 -22.21 -11.54
N LEU A 303 -2.18 -21.24 -12.32
CA LEU A 303 -1.25 -21.48 -13.44
C LEU A 303 0.05 -22.14 -12.95
N LYS A 304 0.62 -21.68 -11.84
CA LYS A 304 1.79 -22.33 -11.23
C LYS A 304 1.50 -23.77 -10.80
N SER A 305 0.32 -24.02 -10.21
CA SER A 305 -0.09 -25.35 -9.79
C SER A 305 -0.31 -26.31 -10.96
N CYS A 306 -0.71 -25.79 -12.14
CA CYS A 306 -0.80 -26.54 -13.38
C CYS A 306 0.56 -26.74 -14.08
N GLY A 307 1.67 -26.26 -13.49
CA GLY A 307 3.00 -26.38 -14.07
C GLY A 307 3.23 -25.47 -15.29
N ALA A 308 2.53 -24.34 -15.40
CA ALA A 308 2.77 -23.35 -16.45
C ALA A 308 4.19 -22.78 -16.35
N PRO A 309 5.02 -22.91 -17.39
CA PRO A 309 6.42 -22.48 -17.40
C PRO A 309 6.52 -20.98 -17.72
N VAL A 310 6.16 -20.15 -16.75
CA VAL A 310 6.16 -18.69 -16.85
C VAL A 310 7.30 -18.12 -16.03
N ASP A 311 8.07 -17.21 -16.63
CA ASP A 311 9.25 -16.58 -16.01
C ASP A 311 8.92 -15.19 -15.43
N SER A 312 7.99 -14.47 -16.05
CA SER A 312 7.57 -13.13 -15.57
C SER A 312 6.10 -12.84 -15.86
N TRP A 313 5.51 -11.94 -15.06
CA TRP A 313 4.08 -11.67 -15.03
C TRP A 313 3.78 -10.18 -15.22
N GLY A 314 3.12 -9.84 -16.32
CA GLY A 314 2.63 -8.48 -16.59
C GLY A 314 1.23 -8.29 -16.01
N VAL A 315 1.11 -7.62 -14.86
CA VAL A 315 -0.16 -7.45 -14.16
C VAL A 315 -0.63 -5.99 -14.27
N GLY A 316 -1.85 -5.81 -14.75
CA GLY A 316 -2.42 -4.50 -15.03
C GLY A 316 -3.57 -4.15 -14.11
N THR A 317 -4.80 -4.25 -14.61
CA THR A 317 -6.06 -3.80 -14.00
C THR A 317 -6.18 -4.20 -12.53
N ASN A 318 -6.09 -5.49 -12.26
CA ASN A 318 -6.32 -6.03 -10.92
C ASN A 318 -5.30 -5.52 -9.88
N MET A 319 -4.09 -5.17 -10.30
CA MET A 319 -3.08 -4.65 -9.40
C MET A 319 -3.33 -3.18 -9.05
N VAL A 320 -3.51 -2.30 -10.06
CA VAL A 320 -3.59 -0.85 -9.82
C VAL A 320 -4.95 -0.35 -9.35
N THR A 321 -5.99 -1.18 -9.42
CA THR A 321 -7.34 -0.84 -8.96
C THR A 321 -7.73 -1.55 -7.66
N GLY A 322 -6.91 -2.51 -7.19
CA GLY A 322 -7.28 -3.40 -6.10
C GLY A 322 -8.22 -4.53 -6.50
N GLY A 323 -8.59 -4.65 -7.79
CA GLY A 323 -9.44 -5.72 -8.30
C GLY A 323 -10.82 -5.75 -7.63
N THR A 324 -11.12 -6.81 -6.88
CA THR A 324 -12.42 -6.99 -6.20
C THR A 324 -12.63 -6.11 -4.96
N GLU A 325 -11.57 -5.53 -4.41
CA GLU A 325 -11.62 -4.62 -3.26
C GLU A 325 -11.20 -3.21 -3.73
N SER A 326 -12.16 -2.31 -3.86
CA SER A 326 -11.92 -0.96 -4.39
C SER A 326 -11.38 0.03 -3.36
N SER A 327 -11.36 -0.33 -2.07
CA SER A 327 -10.91 0.55 -0.99
C SER A 327 -10.34 -0.22 0.19
N PHE A 328 -9.35 0.38 0.85
CA PHE A 328 -8.83 -0.11 2.12
C PHE A 328 -9.71 0.39 3.28
N SER A 329 -9.95 -0.45 4.30
CA SER A 329 -10.90 -0.16 5.38
C SER A 329 -10.31 0.69 6.53
N GLY A 330 -9.33 1.54 6.22
CA GLY A 330 -8.71 2.45 7.19
C GLY A 330 -9.68 3.51 7.69
N VAL A 331 -9.56 3.85 8.96
CA VAL A 331 -10.37 4.83 9.66
C VAL A 331 -9.50 5.70 10.57
N TYR A 332 -9.94 6.93 10.83
CA TYR A 332 -9.30 7.93 11.67
C TYR A 332 -10.21 8.22 12.86
N LYS A 333 -9.75 8.00 14.10
CA LYS A 333 -10.64 8.10 15.26
C LYS A 333 -9.92 8.69 16.46
N MET A 334 -10.58 9.68 17.10
CA MET A 334 -10.11 10.26 18.35
C MET A 334 -10.05 9.20 19.45
N CYS A 335 -8.93 9.17 20.18
CA CYS A 335 -8.69 8.24 21.28
C CYS A 335 -8.36 8.93 22.60
N ALA A 336 -7.94 10.21 22.56
CA ALA A 336 -7.76 11.04 23.74
C ALA A 336 -7.99 12.52 23.39
N ARG A 337 -8.37 13.33 24.40
CA ARG A 337 -8.52 14.78 24.30
C ARG A 337 -8.10 15.46 25.59
N THR A 338 -7.78 16.72 25.51
CA THR A 338 -7.58 17.54 26.72
C THR A 338 -8.92 17.75 27.43
N ASP A 339 -8.92 17.61 28.72
CA ASP A 339 -10.02 18.01 29.60
C ASP A 339 -9.94 19.51 29.82
N PRO A 340 -10.95 20.30 29.44
CA PRO A 340 -10.93 21.76 29.58
C PRO A 340 -10.81 22.26 31.02
N GLU A 341 -11.29 21.47 32.01
CA GLU A 341 -11.28 21.86 33.42
C GLU A 341 -9.93 21.59 34.07
N THR A 342 -9.30 20.47 33.77
CA THR A 342 -8.06 20.04 34.43
C THR A 342 -6.80 20.28 33.59
N GLY A 343 -6.95 20.53 32.29
CA GLY A 343 -5.84 20.59 31.32
C GLY A 343 -5.15 19.25 31.07
N SER A 344 -5.67 18.15 31.65
CA SER A 344 -5.08 16.82 31.55
C SER A 344 -5.60 16.10 30.31
N MET A 345 -4.75 15.26 29.70
CA MET A 345 -5.18 14.39 28.59
C MET A 345 -6.03 13.24 29.13
N ILE A 346 -7.28 13.17 28.72
CA ILE A 346 -8.23 12.12 29.11
C ILE A 346 -8.53 11.17 27.92
N PRO A 347 -8.67 9.87 28.16
CA PRO A 347 -9.04 8.91 27.13
C PRO A 347 -10.50 9.11 26.69
N VAL A 348 -10.76 8.88 25.39
CA VAL A 348 -12.12 8.83 24.84
C VAL A 348 -12.30 7.56 24.01
N MET A 349 -13.55 7.10 23.93
CA MET A 349 -13.90 5.88 23.23
C MET A 349 -15.22 6.03 22.49
N LYS A 350 -15.25 5.62 21.22
CA LYS A 350 -16.53 5.43 20.54
C LYS A 350 -17.13 4.09 20.96
N ILE A 351 -18.29 4.14 21.58
CA ILE A 351 -19.14 2.98 21.85
C ILE A 351 -20.12 2.80 20.68
N SER A 352 -20.41 1.58 20.30
CA SER A 352 -21.29 1.27 19.17
C SER A 352 -21.98 -0.06 19.39
N ASP A 353 -23.24 -0.19 18.95
CA ASP A 353 -23.99 -1.45 18.92
C ASP A 353 -23.28 -2.54 18.11
N ASN A 354 -22.43 -2.14 17.17
CA ASN A 354 -21.55 -3.08 16.48
C ASN A 354 -20.18 -3.11 17.20
N PRO A 355 -19.83 -4.20 17.91
CA PRO A 355 -18.58 -4.32 18.65
C PRO A 355 -17.33 -4.08 17.78
N THR A 356 -17.40 -4.40 16.48
CA THR A 356 -16.29 -4.18 15.54
C THR A 356 -16.00 -2.70 15.29
N LYS A 357 -16.93 -1.80 15.64
CA LYS A 357 -16.79 -0.34 15.53
C LYS A 357 -16.36 0.32 16.81
N ALA A 358 -16.29 -0.40 17.94
CA ALA A 358 -15.75 0.11 19.19
C ALA A 358 -14.25 0.36 19.05
N THR A 359 -13.77 1.51 19.57
CA THR A 359 -12.36 1.89 19.48
C THR A 359 -11.61 1.55 20.77
N ASN A 360 -10.30 1.52 20.75
CA ASN A 360 -9.48 1.39 21.95
C ASN A 360 -9.17 2.78 22.49
N PRO A 361 -9.51 3.11 23.75
CA PRO A 361 -9.31 4.44 24.33
C PRO A 361 -7.85 4.70 24.71
N GLY A 362 -7.51 5.99 24.88
CA GLY A 362 -6.21 6.44 25.37
C GLY A 362 -5.10 6.45 24.33
N ILE A 363 -3.98 7.04 24.70
CA ILE A 363 -2.79 7.11 23.85
C ILE A 363 -2.09 5.76 23.89
N LYS A 364 -1.77 5.20 22.70
CA LYS A 364 -1.32 3.81 22.57
C LYS A 364 0.01 3.69 21.84
N ASN A 365 0.78 2.69 22.21
CA ASN A 365 1.91 2.17 21.45
C ASN A 365 1.59 0.78 20.90
N VAL A 366 2.34 0.34 19.90
CA VAL A 366 2.30 -1.02 19.34
C VAL A 366 3.68 -1.62 19.41
N TYR A 367 3.77 -2.83 19.90
CA TYR A 367 5.00 -3.61 20.00
C TYR A 367 4.86 -4.93 19.27
N ARG A 368 5.79 -5.26 18.38
CA ARG A 368 5.89 -6.58 17.74
C ARG A 368 6.80 -7.48 18.53
N LEU A 369 6.33 -8.68 18.81
CA LEU A 369 7.01 -9.68 19.63
C LEU A 369 7.59 -10.76 18.73
N TYR A 370 8.84 -11.13 19.00
CA TYR A 370 9.54 -12.18 18.25
C TYR A 370 10.02 -13.28 19.17
N ASP A 371 10.10 -14.52 18.64
CA ASP A 371 10.72 -15.67 19.28
C ASP A 371 12.24 -15.70 19.06
N GLU A 372 12.88 -16.78 19.57
CA GLU A 372 14.32 -17.02 19.46
C GLU A 372 14.83 -17.19 18.03
N ASN A 373 13.95 -17.50 17.08
CA ASN A 373 14.27 -17.63 15.66
C ASN A 373 14.02 -16.31 14.89
N GLY A 374 13.65 -15.23 15.58
CA GLY A 374 13.30 -13.96 14.96
C GLY A 374 11.92 -13.97 14.24
N MET A 375 11.08 -14.97 14.52
CA MET A 375 9.75 -15.06 13.95
C MET A 375 8.73 -14.25 14.75
N ALA A 376 7.92 -13.43 14.08
CA ALA A 376 6.87 -12.64 14.68
C ALA A 376 5.74 -13.53 15.23
N LYS A 377 5.41 -13.37 16.51
CA LYS A 377 4.41 -14.17 17.22
C LYS A 377 3.12 -13.44 17.53
N GLY A 378 3.18 -12.12 17.64
CA GLY A 378 2.02 -11.28 17.88
C GLY A 378 2.41 -9.82 18.06
N ASP A 379 1.45 -8.93 17.85
CA ASP A 379 1.58 -7.52 18.11
C ASP A 379 0.71 -7.12 19.31
N ILE A 380 1.26 -6.26 20.17
CA ILE A 380 0.59 -5.82 21.39
C ILE A 380 0.34 -4.32 21.31
N ILE A 381 -0.92 -3.96 21.46
CA ILE A 381 -1.36 -2.58 21.66
C ILE A 381 -1.37 -2.32 23.16
N SER A 382 -0.60 -1.38 23.64
CA SER A 382 -0.52 -0.99 25.06
C SER A 382 -0.76 0.51 25.22
N LEU A 383 -1.05 0.96 26.44
CA LEU A 383 -1.06 2.38 26.74
C LEU A 383 0.37 2.97 26.61
N GLU A 384 0.48 4.24 26.32
CA GLU A 384 1.76 4.92 26.05
C GLU A 384 2.76 4.80 27.21
N ASN A 385 2.27 4.77 28.44
CA ASN A 385 3.08 4.62 29.67
C ASN A 385 3.45 3.18 30.02
N GLU A 386 3.10 2.21 29.18
CA GLU A 386 3.49 0.80 29.37
C GLU A 386 4.71 0.47 28.49
N ILE A 387 5.70 -0.11 29.11
CA ILE A 387 6.89 -0.64 28.43
C ILE A 387 6.78 -2.16 28.39
N ILE A 388 6.83 -2.73 27.20
CA ILE A 388 6.85 -4.19 27.02
C ILE A 388 8.31 -4.62 26.96
N GLU A 389 8.74 -5.41 27.95
CA GLU A 389 10.13 -5.84 28.14
C GLU A 389 10.34 -7.25 27.55
N LYS A 390 11.49 -7.46 26.92
CA LYS A 390 11.92 -8.80 26.49
C LYS A 390 12.18 -9.71 27.71
N GLY A 391 12.03 -11.01 27.55
CA GLY A 391 12.32 -12.00 28.59
C GLY A 391 11.32 -12.04 29.74
N LYS A 392 10.29 -11.20 29.69
CA LYS A 392 9.23 -11.16 30.69
C LYS A 392 7.95 -11.75 30.11
N GLU A 393 7.30 -12.62 30.88
CA GLU A 393 6.01 -13.17 30.47
C GLU A 393 4.90 -12.13 30.72
N TYR A 394 4.07 -11.90 29.70
CA TYR A 394 2.87 -11.09 29.78
C TYR A 394 1.67 -11.90 29.30
N ARG A 395 0.52 -11.59 29.90
CA ARG A 395 -0.77 -12.07 29.41
C ARG A 395 -1.42 -11.00 28.56
N TYR A 396 -1.74 -11.37 27.33
CA TYR A 396 -2.29 -10.50 26.30
C TYR A 396 -3.71 -10.92 25.94
N TYR A 397 -4.58 -9.95 25.69
CA TYR A 397 -6.01 -10.17 25.51
C TYR A 397 -6.44 -9.83 24.09
N HIS A 398 -7.37 -10.62 23.56
CA HIS A 398 -7.95 -10.32 22.26
C HIS A 398 -8.78 -9.03 22.34
N PRO A 399 -8.62 -8.06 21.41
CA PRO A 399 -9.26 -6.75 21.52
C PRO A 399 -10.79 -6.77 21.45
N MET A 400 -11.39 -7.87 20.96
CA MET A 400 -12.83 -8.02 20.70
C MET A 400 -13.48 -9.21 21.41
N ILE A 401 -12.72 -10.18 21.90
CA ILE A 401 -13.22 -11.44 22.47
C ILE A 401 -12.67 -11.59 23.89
N ASP A 402 -13.48 -11.25 24.89
CA ASP A 402 -13.04 -11.07 26.27
C ASP A 402 -12.40 -12.31 26.92
N TYR A 403 -12.88 -13.52 26.59
CA TYR A 403 -12.33 -14.77 27.12
C TYR A 403 -11.05 -15.23 26.42
N ARG A 404 -10.70 -14.63 25.28
CA ARG A 404 -9.56 -15.05 24.48
C ARG A 404 -8.31 -14.29 24.88
N HIS A 405 -7.30 -15.04 25.31
CA HIS A 405 -6.00 -14.49 25.68
C HIS A 405 -4.89 -15.45 25.33
N PHE A 406 -3.65 -14.99 25.34
CA PHE A 406 -2.46 -15.83 25.32
C PHE A 406 -1.37 -15.24 26.21
N SER A 407 -0.47 -16.11 26.72
CA SER A 407 0.75 -15.69 27.41
C SER A 407 1.95 -15.95 26.53
N PHE A 408 2.89 -15.05 26.52
CA PHE A 408 4.09 -15.16 25.71
C PHE A 408 5.25 -14.40 26.35
N THR A 409 6.45 -15.02 26.33
CA THR A 409 7.71 -14.38 26.69
C THR A 409 8.48 -14.10 25.41
N ALA A 410 8.65 -12.83 25.05
CA ALA A 410 9.32 -12.44 23.83
C ALA A 410 10.84 -12.44 23.99
N GLU A 411 11.55 -13.00 23.05
CA GLU A 411 13.03 -12.92 22.98
C GLU A 411 13.47 -11.54 22.49
N SER A 412 12.70 -10.93 21.59
CA SER A 412 12.90 -9.53 21.22
C SER A 412 11.58 -8.80 21.02
N VAL A 413 11.62 -7.48 21.22
CA VAL A 413 10.45 -6.58 21.16
C VAL A 413 10.81 -5.37 20.34
N SER A 414 10.02 -5.06 19.33
CA SER A 414 10.20 -3.88 18.47
C SER A 414 9.03 -2.89 18.61
N PRO A 415 9.28 -1.63 18.98
CA PRO A 415 8.26 -0.60 18.91
C PRO A 415 7.97 -0.28 17.45
N MET A 416 6.68 -0.33 17.08
CA MET A 416 6.24 -0.12 15.69
C MET A 416 5.91 1.33 15.39
N LEU A 417 5.28 2.04 16.32
CA LEU A 417 4.99 3.48 16.19
C LEU A 417 6.25 4.30 16.49
N LYS A 418 6.74 5.01 15.48
CA LYS A 418 7.91 5.90 15.59
C LYS A 418 7.49 7.33 15.33
N LYS A 419 8.00 8.28 16.10
CA LYS A 419 7.76 9.70 15.86
C LYS A 419 8.42 10.11 14.54
N LYS A 420 7.65 10.61 13.59
CA LYS A 420 8.08 10.99 12.23
C LYS A 420 8.04 12.49 11.98
N MET A 421 7.10 13.19 12.63
CA MET A 421 7.03 14.64 12.57
C MET A 421 6.88 15.21 13.99
N THR A 422 7.42 16.39 14.20
CA THR A 422 7.24 17.16 15.43
C THR A 422 7.03 18.63 15.08
N GLY A 423 6.00 19.25 15.68
CA GLY A 423 5.64 20.63 15.36
C GLY A 423 5.33 20.85 13.87
N GLY A 424 4.76 19.85 13.19
CA GLY A 424 4.47 19.88 11.76
C GLY A 424 5.69 19.66 10.85
N LEU A 425 6.87 19.49 11.40
CA LEU A 425 8.11 19.32 10.64
C LEU A 425 8.59 17.87 10.70
N ARG A 426 9.04 17.36 9.56
CA ARG A 426 9.64 16.02 9.45
C ARG A 426 10.89 15.90 10.34
N ILE A 427 11.00 14.82 11.09
CA ILE A 427 12.21 14.49 11.87
C ILE A 427 13.24 13.87 10.92
N GLY A 428 14.43 14.43 10.92
CA GLY A 428 15.52 14.02 10.06
C GLY A 428 15.42 14.57 8.63
N GLN A 429 16.36 14.16 7.79
CA GLN A 429 16.42 14.59 6.40
C GLN A 429 15.41 13.81 5.54
N ARG A 430 14.72 14.51 4.62
CA ARG A 430 13.91 13.84 3.61
C ARG A 430 14.78 12.97 2.70
N ILE A 431 14.47 11.69 2.64
CA ILE A 431 15.11 10.76 1.71
C ILE A 431 14.43 10.92 0.33
N PRO A 432 15.17 11.04 -0.79
CA PRO A 432 14.59 11.10 -2.12
C PRO A 432 13.73 9.87 -2.44
N ASP A 433 12.64 10.05 -3.17
CA ASP A 433 11.69 8.97 -3.47
C ASP A 433 12.32 7.69 -4.05
N PRO A 434 13.30 7.77 -5.00
CA PRO A 434 13.94 6.56 -5.53
C PRO A 434 14.65 5.71 -4.48
N GLU A 435 15.21 6.34 -3.45
CA GLU A 435 15.86 5.65 -2.34
C GLU A 435 14.83 5.19 -1.31
N GLN A 436 13.89 6.07 -0.96
CA GLN A 436 12.86 5.79 0.03
C GLN A 436 12.03 4.55 -0.33
N ILE A 437 11.56 4.43 -1.57
CA ILE A 437 10.77 3.27 -2.00
C ILE A 437 11.58 1.97 -2.00
N ARG A 438 12.90 2.02 -2.26
CA ARG A 438 13.78 0.85 -2.16
C ARG A 438 13.93 0.40 -0.70
N ILE A 439 14.08 1.34 0.23
CA ILE A 439 14.10 1.06 1.67
C ILE A 439 12.79 0.39 2.10
N SER A 440 11.66 0.94 1.66
CA SER A 440 10.33 0.43 1.98
C SER A 440 10.11 -0.97 1.38
N ARG A 441 10.50 -1.20 0.12
CA ARG A 441 10.45 -2.52 -0.52
C ARG A 441 11.34 -3.53 0.20
N LYS A 442 12.56 -3.14 0.57
CA LYS A 442 13.46 -4.02 1.32
C LYS A 442 12.84 -4.42 2.65
N ARG A 443 12.26 -3.47 3.38
CA ARG A 443 11.56 -3.76 4.64
C ARG A 443 10.43 -4.75 4.43
N MET A 444 9.58 -4.56 3.42
CA MET A 444 8.50 -5.49 3.09
C MET A 444 9.06 -6.91 2.85
N THR A 445 10.13 -7.02 2.08
CA THR A 445 10.76 -8.31 1.78
C THR A 445 11.34 -8.97 3.03
N ASP A 446 12.04 -8.19 3.88
CA ASP A 446 12.64 -8.67 5.13
C ASP A 446 11.53 -9.12 6.11
N GLU A 447 10.49 -8.30 6.30
CA GLU A 447 9.38 -8.67 7.17
C GLU A 447 8.63 -9.92 6.69
N MET A 448 8.45 -10.09 5.36
CA MET A 448 7.86 -11.32 4.82
C MET A 448 8.63 -12.59 5.25
N THR A 449 9.91 -12.49 5.56
CA THR A 449 10.69 -13.64 6.07
C THR A 449 10.50 -13.88 7.57
N ALA A 450 10.14 -12.85 8.33
CA ALA A 450 9.89 -12.94 9.77
C ALA A 450 8.49 -13.44 10.13
N PHE A 451 7.60 -13.63 9.16
CA PHE A 451 6.27 -14.17 9.39
C PHE A 451 6.15 -15.59 8.85
N ASP A 452 5.43 -16.43 9.58
CA ASP A 452 5.13 -17.81 9.17
C ASP A 452 4.34 -17.84 7.85
N ASP A 453 4.60 -18.84 7.01
CA ASP A 453 3.94 -18.99 5.70
C ASP A 453 2.43 -19.14 5.79
N SER A 454 1.92 -19.63 6.92
CA SER A 454 0.48 -19.75 7.14
C SER A 454 -0.27 -18.40 7.10
N TYR A 455 0.37 -17.29 7.49
CA TYR A 455 -0.20 -15.94 7.40
C TYR A 455 -0.19 -15.37 5.97
N LYS A 456 0.68 -15.91 5.11
CA LYS A 456 0.92 -15.43 3.73
C LYS A 456 0.12 -16.21 2.67
N ARG A 457 -0.64 -17.24 3.07
CA ARG A 457 -1.47 -18.01 2.12
C ARG A 457 -2.44 -17.10 1.39
N ILE A 458 -2.59 -17.34 0.11
CA ILE A 458 -3.53 -16.58 -0.74
C ILE A 458 -4.98 -16.92 -0.35
N LEU A 459 -5.24 -18.18 -0.06
CA LEU A 459 -6.55 -18.67 0.38
C LEU A 459 -6.49 -19.14 1.83
N ASN A 460 -7.50 -18.78 2.62
CA ASN A 460 -7.66 -19.18 4.03
C ASN A 460 -6.36 -19.03 4.86
N PRO A 461 -5.79 -17.81 4.94
CA PRO A 461 -4.61 -17.58 5.75
C PRO A 461 -4.92 -17.74 7.24
N HIS A 462 -3.91 -18.10 8.04
CA HIS A 462 -4.03 -18.05 9.48
C HIS A 462 -4.11 -16.59 9.95
N ILE A 463 -4.84 -16.36 11.04
CA ILE A 463 -5.02 -15.01 11.62
C ILE A 463 -3.85 -14.71 12.55
N TYR A 464 -3.11 -13.65 12.25
CA TYR A 464 -2.05 -13.15 13.12
C TYR A 464 -2.62 -12.57 14.42
N LYS A 465 -1.87 -12.74 15.52
CA LYS A 465 -2.32 -12.33 16.84
C LYS A 465 -2.06 -10.84 17.08
N VAL A 466 -3.10 -10.04 17.04
CA VAL A 466 -3.08 -8.67 17.58
C VAL A 466 -3.83 -8.69 18.90
N SER A 467 -3.21 -8.17 19.94
CA SER A 467 -3.75 -8.21 21.30
C SER A 467 -3.59 -6.86 21.99
N ILE A 468 -4.30 -6.70 23.09
CA ILE A 468 -4.20 -5.51 23.96
C ILE A 468 -3.57 -5.90 25.31
N SER A 469 -2.89 -4.95 25.94
CA SER A 469 -2.37 -5.11 27.30
C SER A 469 -3.51 -5.20 28.31
N GLU A 470 -3.21 -5.71 29.51
CA GLU A 470 -4.18 -5.77 30.60
C GLU A 470 -4.71 -4.38 31.00
N LYS A 471 -3.82 -3.39 31.13
CA LYS A 471 -4.23 -2.02 31.47
C LYS A 471 -5.13 -1.39 30.41
N LEU A 472 -4.84 -1.60 29.12
CA LEU A 472 -5.69 -1.11 28.03
C LEU A 472 -7.05 -1.83 28.04
N LYS A 473 -7.07 -3.13 28.34
CA LYS A 473 -8.31 -3.89 28.52
C LYS A 473 -9.16 -3.32 29.66
N ASP A 474 -8.54 -3.10 30.83
CA ASP A 474 -9.25 -2.57 32.01
C ASP A 474 -9.79 -1.17 31.75
N LEU A 475 -9.00 -0.30 31.08
CA LEU A 475 -9.46 1.01 30.65
C LEU A 475 -10.67 0.90 29.71
N LYS A 476 -10.60 0.03 28.71
CA LYS A 476 -11.71 -0.21 27.77
C LYS A 476 -12.97 -0.70 28.49
N LEU A 477 -12.82 -1.64 29.41
CA LEU A 477 -13.94 -2.16 30.20
C LEU A 477 -14.58 -1.11 31.13
N SER A 478 -13.79 -0.15 31.64
CA SER A 478 -14.33 0.95 32.45
C SER A 478 -15.29 1.84 31.64
N PHE A 479 -15.02 2.08 30.37
CA PHE A 479 -15.96 2.80 29.49
C PHE A 479 -17.24 2.02 29.22
N LEU A 480 -17.12 0.70 28.99
CA LEU A 480 -18.28 -0.15 28.67
C LEU A 480 -19.23 -0.36 29.88
N LYS A 481 -18.73 -0.27 31.12
CA LYS A 481 -19.56 -0.39 32.33
C LYS A 481 -20.45 0.82 32.60
N ASN A 482 -20.13 1.97 32.02
CA ASN A 482 -20.87 3.22 32.24
C ASN A 482 -21.98 3.45 31.19
N TYR A 483 -22.17 2.51 30.29
CA TYR A 483 -23.21 2.46 29.26
C TYR A 483 -23.97 1.13 29.26
#